data_a8b6f7f7bd3aa2f6c1386188bff55f6b
#
_entry.id   a8b6f7f7bd3aa2f6c1386188bff55f6b
#
_cell.length_a   1.000
_cell.length_b   1.000
_cell.length_c   1.000
_cell.angle_alpha   90.00
_cell.angle_beta   90.00
_cell.angle_gamma   90.00
#
_symmetry.space_group_name_H-M   'P 1'
#
loop_
_entity.id
_entity.type
_entity.pdbx_description
1 polymer ?
#
loop_
_entity_poly.entity_id
_entity_poly.type
_entity_poly.pdbx_seq_one_letter_code
_entity_poly.pdbx_strand_id
1 'polypeptide(L)'
;MGKINKLLSTFIVTGLVLTGCSGEKTSKSASTEDLKLTDVTFPLEEKVTLRFMTQSSALAPTDPNEKLIYQRLEEQTGVHIDWKNYTKDQFVEKRNLALASGELPDAILDAAFSDYDLLKYAKDGTIIPVEDLIDQYMPNFKKVLEEAPEYKSMITAPDGHIYSFPWIEELGSGKSRIQVVDCLPWINVEWLNNLGLEMPTTTEELKEVLLAFKTQDPNCNGEADEIPLSFIVNQGGEDPAFLFASFGLGDNWDHTVVSNDGEVIFTAAEEGYKEALKFFNELNELGLIDVEAYEQDWNKYVAKGKDSKYGLYFTWDKGNITGMNDTYDVMPPLEGPSGERNVAQTNGFGLDRGRMVITSSNKNLELTAKWIDQLYEPLQSVQNNWGTYGDTKQQNIFEFDEKAGMLKHLPLEGAAPVEIREKTNIAGPLAILDEYYGVYTTKPEDAAWRLDILEKNMVPHIKAENFYPPVFFSLEEADEKAKIETDLIAYVNRKRAEWMSNGKIEEEWKDYLKELERLGLSTWLQIKQDGYDRTVKQ
;
A
#
# COMPACT_ATOMS: atom_id res chain seq x y z
N MET A 1 -13.83 -39.98 50.48
CA MET A 1 -14.91 -39.88 51.49
C MET A 1 -15.53 -38.50 51.30
N GLY A 2 -16.79 -38.26 50.98
CA GLY A 2 -18.02 -38.94 50.79
C GLY A 2 -18.94 -38.11 49.89
N LYS A 3 -19.62 -38.79 49.05
CA LYS A 3 -21.07 -38.94 48.79
C LYS A 3 -21.84 -37.65 48.56
N ILE A 4 -22.27 -37.36 47.29
CA ILE A 4 -23.60 -37.62 46.68
C ILE A 4 -24.76 -36.95 47.44
N ASN A 5 -25.50 -36.05 46.71
CA ASN A 5 -26.94 -36.22 46.55
C ASN A 5 -27.50 -35.35 45.43
N LYS A 6 -28.26 -36.03 44.55
CA LYS A 6 -29.17 -35.51 43.56
C LYS A 6 -30.42 -34.98 44.26
N LEU A 7 -31.04 -33.90 43.75
CA LEU A 7 -32.47 -33.70 43.89
C LEU A 7 -33.03 -33.09 42.60
N LEU A 8 -33.84 -33.90 41.96
CA LEU A 8 -34.85 -33.51 40.96
C LEU A 8 -35.96 -32.72 41.67
N SER A 9 -36.45 -31.65 41.07
CA SER A 9 -37.79 -31.14 41.35
C SER A 9 -38.43 -30.60 40.07
N THR A 10 -39.37 -31.38 39.59
CA THR A 10 -40.36 -31.05 38.58
C THR A 10 -41.39 -30.10 39.20
N PHE A 11 -41.73 -28.98 38.55
CA PHE A 11 -42.99 -28.29 38.80
C PHE A 11 -43.67 -27.95 37.47
N ILE A 12 -44.92 -28.34 37.42
CA ILE A 12 -45.90 -28.27 36.33
C ILE A 12 -46.78 -27.04 36.56
N VAL A 13 -47.05 -26.30 35.47
CA VAL A 13 -48.32 -25.68 35.03
C VAL A 13 -48.89 -24.50 35.84
N THR A 14 -49.18 -23.38 35.23
CA THR A 14 -50.53 -23.03 34.77
C THR A 14 -50.53 -21.68 34.05
N GLY A 15 -51.15 -21.59 32.89
CA GLY A 15 -51.26 -20.40 32.08
C GLY A 15 -52.25 -19.37 32.63
N LEU A 16 -52.04 -18.14 32.25
CA LEU A 16 -53.06 -17.10 32.23
C LEU A 16 -52.85 -16.23 30.99
N VAL A 17 -53.82 -16.28 30.12
CA VAL A 17 -54.00 -15.40 28.97
C VAL A 17 -54.47 -14.05 29.47
N LEU A 18 -53.71 -12.98 29.13
CA LEU A 18 -54.21 -11.62 29.16
C LEU A 18 -53.85 -10.94 27.84
N THR A 19 -54.89 -10.73 27.05
CA THR A 19 -54.92 -9.90 25.86
C THR A 19 -54.70 -8.44 26.24
N GLY A 20 -53.64 -7.85 25.68
CA GLY A 20 -53.39 -6.40 25.71
C GLY A 20 -52.89 -5.97 24.35
N CYS A 21 -53.76 -5.37 23.53
CA CYS A 21 -53.37 -4.69 22.29
C CYS A 21 -52.56 -3.43 22.60
N SER A 22 -51.32 -3.38 22.19
CA SER A 22 -50.66 -2.13 21.82
C SER A 22 -49.80 -2.41 20.59
N GLY A 23 -50.16 -1.76 19.49
CA GLY A 23 -49.50 -1.95 18.21
C GLY A 23 -48.14 -1.27 18.18
N GLU A 24 -47.08 -2.02 18.29
CA GLU A 24 -45.78 -1.67 17.78
C GLU A 24 -45.60 -2.33 16.42
N LYS A 25 -45.47 -1.51 15.38
CA LYS A 25 -45.04 -1.97 14.06
C LYS A 25 -43.58 -2.39 14.17
N THR A 26 -43.34 -3.62 14.53
CA THR A 26 -42.04 -4.26 14.25
C THR A 26 -41.97 -4.49 12.75
N SER A 27 -41.14 -3.68 12.07
CA SER A 27 -40.67 -3.97 10.73
C SER A 27 -39.98 -5.35 10.77
N LYS A 28 -40.58 -6.37 10.20
CA LYS A 28 -39.91 -7.64 9.95
C LYS A 28 -38.84 -7.36 8.91
N SER A 29 -37.56 -7.38 9.32
CA SER A 29 -36.44 -7.59 8.40
C SER A 29 -36.70 -8.91 7.69
N ALA A 30 -36.94 -8.87 6.38
CA ALA A 30 -37.04 -10.08 5.57
C ALA A 30 -35.63 -10.73 5.57
N SER A 31 -35.58 -11.99 5.98
CA SER A 31 -34.34 -12.77 5.87
C SER A 31 -34.02 -13.00 4.39
N THR A 32 -32.80 -12.77 3.98
CA THR A 32 -32.28 -12.79 2.61
C THR A 32 -32.36 -14.14 1.87
N GLU A 33 -32.91 -15.17 2.49
CA GLU A 33 -32.88 -16.54 1.94
C GLU A 33 -33.83 -16.79 0.73
N ASP A 34 -34.77 -15.88 0.43
CA ASP A 34 -35.82 -16.15 -0.59
C ASP A 34 -36.01 -15.06 -1.66
N LEU A 35 -35.25 -13.94 -1.64
CA LEU A 35 -35.42 -12.85 -2.62
C LEU A 35 -34.31 -12.89 -3.68
N LYS A 36 -34.58 -13.54 -4.80
CA LYS A 36 -33.81 -13.32 -6.03
C LYS A 36 -34.31 -12.02 -6.67
N LEU A 37 -33.69 -10.89 -6.30
CA LEU A 37 -34.02 -9.59 -6.90
C LEU A 37 -33.52 -9.56 -8.34
N THR A 38 -34.41 -9.25 -9.26
CA THR A 38 -34.10 -8.96 -10.67
C THR A 38 -34.51 -7.52 -10.97
N ASP A 39 -33.80 -6.86 -11.87
CA ASP A 39 -34.04 -5.44 -12.24
C ASP A 39 -33.90 -4.45 -11.07
N VAL A 40 -32.81 -4.61 -10.30
CA VAL A 40 -32.49 -3.77 -9.14
C VAL A 40 -32.30 -2.31 -9.54
N THR A 41 -33.04 -1.41 -8.88
CA THR A 41 -32.84 0.05 -8.97
C THR A 41 -32.72 0.65 -7.58
N PHE A 42 -31.81 1.60 -7.38
CA PHE A 42 -31.60 2.27 -6.10
C PHE A 42 -32.35 3.61 -6.01
N PRO A 43 -32.81 4.00 -4.79
CA PRO A 43 -32.87 3.17 -3.58
C PRO A 43 -33.93 2.07 -3.68
N LEU A 44 -33.68 0.94 -3.00
CA LEU A 44 -34.65 -0.14 -2.89
C LEU A 44 -35.90 0.32 -2.13
N GLU A 45 -37.08 -0.15 -2.52
CA GLU A 45 -38.34 0.13 -1.80
C GLU A 45 -38.36 -0.52 -0.41
N GLU A 46 -37.80 -1.72 -0.28
CA GLU A 46 -37.63 -2.44 0.99
C GLU A 46 -36.14 -2.66 1.27
N LYS A 47 -35.71 -2.43 2.51
CA LYS A 47 -34.32 -2.66 2.91
C LYS A 47 -33.96 -4.14 2.79
N VAL A 48 -32.80 -4.39 2.15
CA VAL A 48 -32.19 -5.71 2.00
C VAL A 48 -30.86 -5.72 2.74
N THR A 49 -30.54 -6.85 3.35
CA THR A 49 -29.26 -7.04 4.06
C THR A 49 -28.34 -7.95 3.25
N LEU A 50 -27.09 -7.51 3.03
CA LEU A 50 -25.97 -8.33 2.56
C LEU A 50 -25.02 -8.58 3.73
N ARG A 51 -24.33 -9.71 3.73
CA ARG A 51 -23.37 -10.09 4.78
C ARG A 51 -21.96 -9.96 4.23
N PHE A 52 -21.22 -9.04 4.77
CA PHE A 52 -19.83 -8.82 4.34
C PHE A 52 -18.85 -9.09 5.46
N MET A 53 -17.64 -9.52 5.08
CA MET A 53 -16.49 -9.56 5.96
C MET A 53 -15.53 -8.43 5.56
N THR A 54 -14.90 -7.79 6.55
CA THR A 54 -13.92 -6.72 6.31
C THR A 54 -12.90 -6.64 7.43
N GLN A 55 -11.88 -5.83 7.20
CA GLN A 55 -10.93 -5.42 8.23
C GLN A 55 -11.00 -3.91 8.48
N SER A 56 -10.58 -3.51 9.66
CA SER A 56 -10.45 -2.11 10.04
C SER A 56 -9.22 -1.88 10.91
N SER A 57 -8.71 -0.66 10.89
CA SER A 57 -7.75 -0.20 11.88
C SER A 57 -8.39 -0.21 13.28
N ALA A 58 -7.55 -0.39 14.31
CA ALA A 58 -7.97 -0.22 15.71
C ALA A 58 -8.45 1.22 16.03
N LEU A 59 -8.15 2.18 15.16
CA LEU A 59 -8.62 3.57 15.27
C LEU A 59 -10.04 3.77 14.71
N ALA A 60 -10.51 2.85 13.89
CA ALA A 60 -11.84 2.92 13.28
C ALA A 60 -12.94 2.44 14.24
N PRO A 61 -14.21 2.85 14.02
CA PRO A 61 -15.34 2.25 14.73
C PRO A 61 -15.39 0.72 14.58
N THR A 62 -15.79 0.02 15.63
CA THR A 62 -15.90 -1.45 15.60
C THR A 62 -16.98 -1.91 14.62
N ASP A 63 -18.10 -1.19 14.55
CA ASP A 63 -19.11 -1.37 13.52
C ASP A 63 -18.87 -0.36 12.40
N PRO A 64 -18.52 -0.81 11.17
CA PRO A 64 -18.35 0.09 10.04
C PRO A 64 -19.58 0.97 9.74
N ASN A 65 -20.81 0.52 10.08
CA ASN A 65 -22.02 1.30 9.89
C ASN A 65 -22.09 2.58 10.75
N GLU A 66 -21.20 2.74 11.72
CA GLU A 66 -21.05 4.01 12.44
C GLU A 66 -20.37 5.11 11.62
N LYS A 67 -19.64 4.76 10.53
CA LYS A 67 -19.04 5.72 9.62
C LYS A 67 -20.11 6.39 8.75
N LEU A 68 -20.05 7.72 8.64
CA LEU A 68 -21.00 8.50 7.83
C LEU A 68 -21.05 8.02 6.36
N ILE A 69 -19.93 7.59 5.81
CA ILE A 69 -19.84 7.11 4.42
C ILE A 69 -20.72 5.88 4.17
N TYR A 70 -20.78 4.92 5.11
CA TYR A 70 -21.65 3.76 4.99
C TYR A 70 -23.11 4.10 5.26
N GLN A 71 -23.40 5.05 6.16
CA GLN A 71 -24.77 5.53 6.40
C GLN A 71 -25.35 6.17 5.14
N ARG A 72 -24.55 6.96 4.41
CA ARG A 72 -24.96 7.55 3.12
C ARG A 72 -25.18 6.48 2.05
N LEU A 73 -24.32 5.47 1.95
CA LEU A 73 -24.50 4.37 1.02
C LEU A 73 -25.78 3.58 1.34
N GLU A 74 -26.07 3.30 2.60
CA GLU A 74 -27.32 2.66 2.99
C GLU A 74 -28.54 3.50 2.63
N GLU A 75 -28.49 4.82 2.86
CA GLU A 75 -29.59 5.74 2.49
C GLU A 75 -29.79 5.80 0.97
N GLN A 76 -28.70 5.85 0.20
CA GLN A 76 -28.75 5.94 -1.27
C GLN A 76 -29.21 4.64 -1.92
N THR A 77 -28.89 3.50 -1.34
CA THR A 77 -29.14 2.19 -1.96
C THR A 77 -30.32 1.44 -1.35
N GLY A 78 -30.66 1.66 -0.09
CA GLY A 78 -31.58 0.83 0.67
C GLY A 78 -30.95 -0.51 1.09
N VAL A 79 -29.65 -0.69 0.90
CA VAL A 79 -28.92 -1.92 1.27
C VAL A 79 -28.21 -1.73 2.60
N HIS A 80 -28.55 -2.56 3.56
CA HIS A 80 -27.84 -2.65 4.84
C HIS A 80 -26.75 -3.71 4.75
N ILE A 81 -25.57 -3.43 5.27
CA ILE A 81 -24.49 -4.41 5.34
C ILE A 81 -24.36 -4.92 6.79
N ASP A 82 -24.51 -6.23 6.95
CA ASP A 82 -24.19 -6.94 8.19
C ASP A 82 -22.70 -7.32 8.16
N TRP A 83 -21.90 -6.63 9.00
CA TRP A 83 -20.44 -6.71 8.97
C TRP A 83 -19.90 -7.78 9.93
N LYS A 84 -19.05 -8.67 9.41
CA LYS A 84 -18.04 -9.37 10.21
C LYS A 84 -16.73 -8.58 10.11
N ASN A 85 -16.54 -7.62 11.01
CA ASN A 85 -15.36 -6.75 11.02
C ASN A 85 -14.28 -7.28 11.99
N TYR A 86 -13.03 -7.29 11.54
CA TYR A 86 -11.87 -7.71 12.33
C TYR A 86 -10.79 -6.62 12.29
N THR A 87 -9.89 -6.60 13.27
CA THR A 87 -8.70 -5.76 13.19
C THR A 87 -7.70 -6.31 12.17
N LYS A 88 -6.89 -5.43 11.57
CA LYS A 88 -5.94 -5.79 10.49
C LYS A 88 -5.00 -6.94 10.88
N ASP A 89 -4.56 -6.99 12.13
CA ASP A 89 -3.69 -8.05 12.67
C ASP A 89 -4.36 -9.43 12.76
N GLN A 90 -5.69 -9.48 12.91
CA GLN A 90 -6.45 -10.73 13.04
C GLN A 90 -7.09 -11.17 11.71
N PHE A 91 -7.28 -10.25 10.79
CA PHE A 91 -8.15 -10.43 9.64
C PHE A 91 -7.75 -11.60 8.75
N VAL A 92 -6.48 -11.69 8.35
CA VAL A 92 -6.01 -12.75 7.42
C VAL A 92 -6.27 -14.14 7.99
N GLU A 93 -6.03 -14.35 9.29
CA GLU A 93 -6.34 -15.63 9.95
C GLU A 93 -7.84 -15.93 9.91
N LYS A 94 -8.69 -14.95 10.26
CA LYS A 94 -10.15 -15.11 10.30
C LYS A 94 -10.74 -15.31 8.91
N ARG A 95 -10.25 -14.58 7.91
CA ARG A 95 -10.59 -14.74 6.49
C ARG A 95 -10.27 -16.17 6.04
N ASN A 96 -9.05 -16.63 6.24
CA ASN A 96 -8.63 -17.95 5.83
C ASN A 96 -9.42 -19.07 6.53
N LEU A 97 -9.78 -18.88 7.81
CA LEU A 97 -10.64 -19.81 8.53
C LEU A 97 -12.05 -19.87 7.94
N ALA A 98 -12.66 -18.72 7.62
CA ALA A 98 -13.98 -18.67 6.99
C ALA A 98 -13.98 -19.35 5.62
N LEU A 99 -12.96 -19.09 4.79
CA LEU A 99 -12.77 -19.69 3.48
C LEU A 99 -12.61 -21.23 3.59
N ALA A 100 -11.85 -21.70 4.57
CA ALA A 100 -11.61 -23.13 4.78
C ALA A 100 -12.81 -23.87 5.38
N SER A 101 -13.60 -23.21 6.22
CA SER A 101 -14.79 -23.83 6.86
C SER A 101 -16.04 -23.86 5.96
N GLY A 102 -16.05 -23.04 4.89
CA GLY A 102 -17.21 -22.84 4.05
C GLY A 102 -18.30 -21.93 4.65
N GLU A 103 -18.06 -21.31 5.79
CA GLU A 103 -18.94 -20.28 6.38
C GLU A 103 -18.70 -18.91 5.71
N LEU A 104 -19.08 -18.82 4.44
CA LEU A 104 -18.77 -17.68 3.60
C LEU A 104 -19.76 -16.52 3.79
N PRO A 105 -19.29 -15.26 3.85
CA PRO A 105 -20.12 -14.08 3.66
C PRO A 105 -20.54 -13.95 2.18
N ASP A 106 -21.38 -12.98 1.84
CA ASP A 106 -21.76 -12.71 0.47
C ASP A 106 -20.59 -12.08 -0.33
N ALA A 107 -19.79 -11.25 0.36
CA ALA A 107 -18.56 -10.67 -0.19
C ALA A 107 -17.53 -10.39 0.92
N ILE A 108 -16.26 -10.20 0.52
CA ILE A 108 -15.17 -9.81 1.41
C ILE A 108 -14.60 -8.49 0.88
N LEU A 109 -14.74 -7.43 1.65
CA LEU A 109 -14.25 -6.08 1.34
C LEU A 109 -12.93 -5.83 2.10
N ASP A 110 -12.00 -5.10 1.49
CA ASP A 110 -10.61 -4.96 1.96
C ASP A 110 -9.98 -6.33 2.25
N ALA A 111 -10.16 -7.23 1.27
CA ALA A 111 -9.97 -8.66 1.44
C ALA A 111 -8.50 -9.08 1.61
N ALA A 112 -7.55 -8.21 1.26
CA ALA A 112 -6.10 -8.45 1.33
C ALA A 112 -5.69 -9.79 0.68
N PHE A 113 -6.26 -10.11 -0.48
CA PHE A 113 -5.86 -11.28 -1.25
C PHE A 113 -4.58 -11.00 -2.04
N SER A 114 -3.64 -11.92 -1.96
CA SER A 114 -2.56 -12.02 -2.95
C SER A 114 -3.08 -12.58 -4.28
N ASP A 115 -2.33 -12.41 -5.35
CA ASP A 115 -2.64 -13.03 -6.64
C ASP A 115 -2.77 -14.56 -6.52
N TYR A 116 -1.90 -15.17 -5.71
CA TYR A 116 -1.98 -16.59 -5.39
C TYR A 116 -3.30 -16.97 -4.70
N ASP A 117 -3.73 -16.19 -3.71
CA ASP A 117 -4.99 -16.43 -3.00
C ASP A 117 -6.18 -16.32 -3.96
N LEU A 118 -6.21 -15.29 -4.84
CA LEU A 118 -7.27 -15.11 -5.83
C LEU A 118 -7.41 -16.35 -6.71
N LEU A 119 -6.31 -16.80 -7.31
CA LEU A 119 -6.33 -17.97 -8.20
C LEU A 119 -6.65 -19.27 -7.46
N LYS A 120 -6.13 -19.46 -6.26
CA LYS A 120 -6.39 -20.63 -5.43
C LYS A 120 -7.87 -20.75 -5.08
N TYR A 121 -8.46 -19.68 -4.54
CA TYR A 121 -9.85 -19.72 -4.11
C TYR A 121 -10.84 -19.66 -5.28
N ALA A 122 -10.43 -19.10 -6.43
CA ALA A 122 -11.17 -19.22 -7.69
C ALA A 122 -11.21 -20.67 -8.19
N LYS A 123 -10.05 -21.32 -8.24
CA LYS A 123 -9.93 -22.75 -8.63
C LYS A 123 -10.78 -23.67 -7.74
N ASP A 124 -10.85 -23.38 -6.45
CA ASP A 124 -11.65 -24.12 -5.48
C ASP A 124 -13.16 -23.78 -5.55
N GLY A 125 -13.55 -22.78 -6.37
CA GLY A 125 -14.94 -22.32 -6.51
C GLY A 125 -15.44 -21.58 -5.28
N THR A 126 -14.58 -21.09 -4.41
CA THR A 126 -14.93 -20.34 -3.20
C THR A 126 -15.25 -18.88 -3.52
N ILE A 127 -14.53 -18.28 -4.45
CA ILE A 127 -14.83 -16.97 -5.06
C ILE A 127 -15.24 -17.18 -6.52
N ILE A 128 -16.00 -16.24 -7.07
CA ILE A 128 -16.57 -16.36 -8.41
C ILE A 128 -15.91 -15.39 -9.40
N PRO A 129 -15.89 -15.74 -10.70
CA PRO A 129 -15.55 -14.78 -11.75
C PRO A 129 -16.60 -13.67 -11.81
N VAL A 130 -16.17 -12.44 -12.08
CA VAL A 130 -17.01 -11.24 -11.97
C VAL A 130 -17.12 -10.43 -13.28
N GLU A 131 -16.44 -10.81 -14.35
CA GLU A 131 -16.46 -10.08 -15.63
C GLU A 131 -17.87 -9.88 -16.19
N ASP A 132 -18.72 -10.91 -16.12
CA ASP A 132 -20.13 -10.81 -16.58
C ASP A 132 -20.93 -9.83 -15.71
N LEU A 133 -20.66 -9.78 -14.40
CA LEU A 133 -21.29 -8.83 -13.50
C LEU A 133 -20.86 -7.40 -13.78
N ILE A 134 -19.57 -7.20 -14.07
CA ILE A 134 -19.03 -5.89 -14.48
C ILE A 134 -19.72 -5.41 -15.75
N ASP A 135 -19.78 -6.26 -16.77
CA ASP A 135 -20.36 -5.91 -18.05
C ASP A 135 -21.86 -5.61 -18.00
N GLN A 136 -22.60 -6.32 -17.14
CA GLN A 136 -24.06 -6.22 -17.09
C GLN A 136 -24.58 -5.21 -16.08
N TYR A 137 -23.90 -5.04 -14.93
CA TYR A 137 -24.47 -4.35 -13.77
C TYR A 137 -23.60 -3.23 -13.18
N MET A 138 -22.38 -3.00 -13.71
CA MET A 138 -21.42 -2.08 -13.12
C MET A 138 -20.97 -0.99 -14.11
N PRO A 139 -21.84 -0.05 -14.48
CA PRO A 139 -21.53 0.98 -15.48
C PRO A 139 -20.39 1.93 -15.03
N ASN A 140 -20.26 2.25 -13.75
CA ASN A 140 -19.18 3.11 -13.27
C ASN A 140 -17.82 2.42 -13.42
N PHE A 141 -17.69 1.19 -12.95
CA PHE A 141 -16.43 0.46 -13.06
C PHE A 141 -16.10 0.09 -14.50
N LYS A 142 -17.09 -0.25 -15.31
CA LYS A 142 -16.93 -0.48 -16.75
C LYS A 142 -16.34 0.75 -17.45
N LYS A 143 -16.85 1.95 -17.10
CA LYS A 143 -16.34 3.22 -17.62
C LYS A 143 -14.86 3.41 -17.25
N VAL A 144 -14.45 3.13 -16.01
CA VAL A 144 -13.04 3.17 -15.61
C VAL A 144 -12.17 2.28 -16.50
N LEU A 145 -12.61 1.04 -16.77
CA LEU A 145 -11.87 0.10 -17.61
C LEU A 145 -11.88 0.47 -19.11
N GLU A 146 -12.82 1.31 -19.55
CA GLU A 146 -12.85 1.88 -20.90
C GLU A 146 -11.94 3.10 -21.04
N GLU A 147 -11.85 3.94 -19.98
CA GLU A 147 -10.99 5.13 -19.91
C GLU A 147 -9.51 4.75 -19.70
N ALA A 148 -9.23 3.70 -18.92
CA ALA A 148 -7.91 3.18 -18.64
C ALA A 148 -7.83 1.65 -18.90
N PRO A 149 -7.77 1.24 -20.18
CA PRO A 149 -7.88 -0.18 -20.59
C PRO A 149 -6.73 -1.06 -20.10
N GLU A 150 -5.57 -0.50 -19.75
CA GLU A 150 -4.46 -1.21 -19.14
C GLU A 150 -4.85 -1.89 -17.83
N TYR A 151 -5.71 -1.30 -17.04
CA TYR A 151 -6.19 -1.93 -15.79
C TYR A 151 -7.00 -3.19 -16.06
N LYS A 152 -7.75 -3.23 -17.15
CA LYS A 152 -8.48 -4.45 -17.53
C LYS A 152 -7.52 -5.61 -17.77
N SER A 153 -6.41 -5.36 -18.47
CA SER A 153 -5.36 -6.36 -18.69
C SER A 153 -4.73 -6.79 -17.35
N MET A 154 -4.40 -5.82 -16.48
CA MET A 154 -3.73 -6.08 -15.21
C MET A 154 -4.60 -6.84 -14.18
N ILE A 155 -5.92 -6.71 -14.22
CA ILE A 155 -6.84 -7.41 -13.32
C ILE A 155 -7.37 -8.73 -13.89
N THR A 156 -7.15 -8.98 -15.18
CA THR A 156 -7.53 -10.24 -15.81
C THR A 156 -6.48 -11.30 -15.48
N ALA A 157 -6.90 -12.38 -14.85
CA ALA A 157 -6.04 -13.49 -14.52
C ALA A 157 -5.58 -14.25 -15.78
N PRO A 158 -4.49 -15.04 -15.72
CA PRO A 158 -3.97 -15.78 -16.88
C PRO A 158 -4.94 -16.80 -17.50
N ASP A 159 -5.97 -17.20 -16.77
CA ASP A 159 -7.07 -18.05 -17.28
C ASP A 159 -8.18 -17.28 -18.00
N GLY A 160 -8.05 -15.96 -18.11
CA GLY A 160 -8.97 -15.08 -18.81
C GLY A 160 -10.12 -14.52 -17.97
N HIS A 161 -10.17 -14.81 -16.70
CA HIS A 161 -11.22 -14.36 -15.79
C HIS A 161 -10.79 -13.17 -14.91
N ILE A 162 -11.76 -12.40 -14.41
CA ILE A 162 -11.57 -11.38 -13.39
C ILE A 162 -12.23 -11.90 -12.10
N TYR A 163 -11.46 -11.96 -10.99
CA TYR A 163 -11.93 -12.57 -9.74
C TYR A 163 -12.16 -11.57 -8.61
N SER A 164 -11.85 -10.30 -8.84
CA SER A 164 -11.88 -9.28 -7.79
C SER A 164 -12.17 -7.89 -8.32
N PHE A 165 -12.55 -6.99 -7.43
CA PHE A 165 -12.71 -5.57 -7.69
C PHE A 165 -11.52 -4.84 -7.07
N PRO A 166 -10.71 -4.14 -7.88
CA PRO A 166 -9.45 -3.55 -7.45
C PRO A 166 -9.64 -2.23 -6.71
N TRP A 167 -8.58 -1.84 -6.01
CA TRP A 167 -8.26 -0.47 -5.67
C TRP A 167 -7.32 0.08 -6.74
N ILE A 168 -7.69 1.20 -7.33
CA ILE A 168 -6.90 1.90 -8.35
C ILE A 168 -6.75 3.35 -7.91
N GLU A 169 -5.52 3.84 -7.82
CA GLU A 169 -5.23 5.24 -7.56
C GLU A 169 -4.07 5.70 -8.41
N GLU A 170 -4.36 6.59 -9.33
CA GLU A 170 -3.38 7.35 -10.07
C GLU A 170 -3.19 8.71 -9.41
N LEU A 171 -1.95 9.04 -9.09
CA LEU A 171 -1.58 10.38 -8.66
C LEU A 171 -0.28 10.75 -9.39
N GLY A 172 -0.43 11.49 -10.48
CA GLY A 172 0.56 11.60 -11.54
C GLY A 172 0.59 10.35 -12.43
N SER A 173 1.27 10.43 -13.57
CA SER A 173 1.33 9.36 -14.55
C SER A 173 2.75 9.13 -15.09
N GLY A 174 3.03 7.95 -15.62
CA GLY A 174 4.32 7.60 -16.19
C GLY A 174 5.48 7.83 -15.21
N LYS A 175 6.50 8.57 -15.63
CA LYS A 175 7.65 8.96 -14.78
C LYS A 175 7.30 10.02 -13.73
N SER A 176 6.13 10.68 -13.84
CA SER A 176 5.65 11.67 -12.87
C SER A 176 4.67 11.10 -11.84
N ARG A 177 4.49 9.77 -11.79
CA ARG A 177 3.64 9.13 -10.76
C ARG A 177 4.25 9.32 -9.36
N ILE A 178 3.41 9.48 -8.37
CA ILE A 178 3.86 9.77 -6.99
C ILE A 178 4.71 8.64 -6.40
N GLN A 179 4.52 7.40 -6.85
CA GLN A 179 5.26 6.23 -6.42
C GLN A 179 6.57 6.01 -7.20
N VAL A 180 6.93 6.87 -8.16
CA VAL A 180 8.11 6.65 -9.02
C VAL A 180 9.42 6.53 -8.24
N VAL A 181 9.52 7.21 -7.11
CA VAL A 181 10.60 7.07 -6.12
C VAL A 181 9.97 6.79 -4.77
N ASP A 182 10.41 5.74 -4.11
CA ASP A 182 9.86 5.34 -2.82
C ASP A 182 10.33 6.27 -1.70
N CYS A 183 11.63 6.35 -1.50
CA CYS A 183 12.24 7.19 -0.48
C CYS A 183 12.89 8.46 -1.08
N LEU A 184 12.72 9.58 -0.38
CA LEU A 184 13.46 10.80 -0.67
C LEU A 184 14.58 10.99 0.35
N PRO A 185 15.78 11.41 -0.09
CA PRO A 185 16.89 11.73 0.79
C PRO A 185 16.72 13.15 1.37
N TRP A 186 16.56 13.25 2.68
CA TRP A 186 16.37 14.51 3.41
C TRP A 186 17.65 14.91 4.11
N ILE A 187 18.28 16.02 3.68
CA ILE A 187 19.51 16.52 4.25
C ILE A 187 19.27 17.77 5.09
N ASN A 188 19.99 17.89 6.19
CA ASN A 188 19.90 19.02 7.10
C ASN A 188 20.59 20.26 6.51
N VAL A 189 19.79 21.16 5.92
CA VAL A 189 20.30 22.40 5.31
C VAL A 189 20.72 23.44 6.33
N GLU A 190 20.18 23.42 7.54
CA GLU A 190 20.63 24.26 8.63
C GLU A 190 22.07 23.90 9.02
N TRP A 191 22.42 22.60 9.11
CA TRP A 191 23.76 22.14 9.38
C TRP A 191 24.75 22.50 8.25
N LEU A 192 24.31 22.38 6.98
CA LEU A 192 25.12 22.84 5.85
C LEU A 192 25.44 24.33 5.98
N ASN A 193 24.43 25.16 6.24
CA ASN A 193 24.59 26.59 6.39
C ASN A 193 25.50 26.96 7.58
N ASN A 194 25.33 26.32 8.73
CA ASN A 194 26.15 26.57 9.92
C ASN A 194 27.63 26.28 9.69
N LEU A 195 27.93 25.29 8.86
CA LEU A 195 29.30 24.89 8.50
C LEU A 195 29.81 25.60 7.24
N GLY A 196 28.99 26.37 6.54
CA GLY A 196 29.34 27.03 5.28
C GLY A 196 29.58 26.04 4.14
N LEU A 197 28.87 24.92 4.14
CA LEU A 197 28.93 23.86 3.13
C LEU A 197 27.81 24.04 2.10
N GLU A 198 28.10 23.65 0.87
CA GLU A 198 27.12 23.59 -0.22
C GLU A 198 26.37 22.24 -0.21
N MET A 199 25.22 22.19 -0.87
CA MET A 199 24.46 20.96 -1.10
C MET A 199 25.32 19.98 -1.90
N PRO A 200 25.55 18.74 -1.43
CA PRO A 200 26.39 17.78 -2.17
C PRO A 200 25.71 17.37 -3.48
N THR A 201 26.53 17.23 -4.53
CA THR A 201 26.11 16.85 -5.89
C THR A 201 26.82 15.59 -6.40
N THR A 202 27.83 15.12 -5.68
CA THR A 202 28.56 13.88 -5.95
C THR A 202 28.63 13.00 -4.71
N THR A 203 28.91 11.72 -4.88
CA THR A 203 29.09 10.77 -3.76
C THR A 203 30.29 11.14 -2.89
N GLU A 204 31.36 11.69 -3.45
CA GLU A 204 32.52 12.16 -2.69
C GLU A 204 32.21 13.40 -1.87
N GLU A 205 31.49 14.40 -2.44
CA GLU A 205 31.04 15.58 -1.70
C GLU A 205 30.11 15.18 -0.55
N LEU A 206 29.22 14.20 -0.77
CA LEU A 206 28.38 13.67 0.31
C LEU A 206 29.21 13.11 1.45
N LYS A 207 30.23 12.31 1.16
CA LYS A 207 31.13 11.75 2.19
C LYS A 207 31.83 12.86 2.98
N GLU A 208 32.30 13.92 2.31
CA GLU A 208 32.92 15.08 2.97
C GLU A 208 31.93 15.83 3.86
N VAL A 209 30.69 16.04 3.39
CA VAL A 209 29.61 16.66 4.17
C VAL A 209 29.27 15.84 5.42
N LEU A 210 29.10 14.53 5.27
CA LEU A 210 28.81 13.65 6.41
C LEU A 210 29.95 13.63 7.43
N LEU A 211 31.21 13.68 6.96
CA LEU A 211 32.38 13.79 7.84
C LEU A 211 32.39 15.12 8.60
N ALA A 212 32.05 16.21 7.94
CA ALA A 212 31.92 17.52 8.59
C ALA A 212 30.79 17.53 9.61
N PHE A 213 29.63 16.95 9.31
CA PHE A 213 28.54 16.80 10.27
C PHE A 213 28.96 16.04 11.53
N LYS A 214 29.77 14.99 11.39
CA LYS A 214 30.28 14.22 12.53
C LYS A 214 31.28 15.00 13.40
N THR A 215 32.09 15.89 12.80
CA THR A 215 33.32 16.38 13.45
C THR A 215 33.29 17.85 13.82
N GLN A 216 32.30 18.63 13.36
CA GLN A 216 32.32 20.09 13.45
C GLN A 216 31.16 20.71 14.24
N ASP A 217 30.38 19.92 15.01
CA ASP A 217 29.26 20.42 15.84
C ASP A 217 28.30 21.34 15.05
N PRO A 218 27.64 20.82 13.99
CA PRO A 218 26.79 21.61 13.12
C PRO A 218 25.52 22.16 13.77
N ASN A 219 25.06 21.56 14.87
CA ASN A 219 23.92 22.03 15.65
C ASN A 219 24.32 23.07 16.72
N CYS A 220 25.62 23.34 16.90
CA CYS A 220 26.20 24.33 17.83
C CYS A 220 25.79 24.13 19.30
N ASN A 221 25.57 22.90 19.74
CA ASN A 221 25.17 22.59 21.11
C ASN A 221 26.36 22.23 22.02
N GLY A 222 27.53 22.00 21.47
CA GLY A 222 28.76 21.63 22.16
C GLY A 222 28.83 20.17 22.61
N GLU A 223 27.93 19.33 22.12
CA GLU A 223 27.86 17.88 22.35
C GLU A 223 28.12 17.14 21.02
N ALA A 224 28.68 15.95 21.07
CA ALA A 224 28.88 15.12 19.89
C ALA A 224 27.70 14.13 19.79
N ASP A 225 26.52 14.63 19.45
CA ASP A 225 25.29 13.85 19.40
C ASP A 225 24.65 13.77 18.00
N GLU A 226 25.37 14.27 16.99
CA GLU A 226 24.97 14.22 15.61
C GLU A 226 25.01 12.79 15.04
N ILE A 227 24.02 12.48 14.25
CA ILE A 227 23.93 11.27 13.45
C ILE A 227 24.08 11.68 11.98
N PRO A 228 25.26 11.56 11.36
CA PRO A 228 25.48 12.07 10.01
C PRO A 228 24.55 11.44 8.97
N LEU A 229 24.35 10.10 9.03
CA LEU A 229 23.48 9.34 8.14
C LEU A 229 22.71 8.29 8.92
N SER A 230 21.38 8.26 8.77
CA SER A 230 20.55 7.20 9.34
C SER A 230 19.52 6.68 8.33
N PHE A 231 19.12 5.42 8.51
CA PHE A 231 18.13 4.71 7.69
C PHE A 231 17.62 3.49 8.46
N ILE A 232 16.61 2.80 7.89
CA ILE A 232 16.21 1.47 8.36
C ILE A 232 16.47 0.50 7.21
N VAL A 233 17.47 -0.36 7.36
CA VAL A 233 17.87 -1.29 6.30
C VAL A 233 16.74 -2.26 5.93
N ASN A 234 16.54 -2.48 4.64
CA ASN A 234 15.51 -3.37 4.08
C ASN A 234 14.06 -3.00 4.47
N GLN A 235 13.79 -1.73 4.76
CA GLN A 235 12.46 -1.24 5.09
C GLN A 235 12.04 -0.11 4.14
N GLY A 236 11.36 -0.43 3.06
CA GLY A 236 10.63 0.45 2.15
C GLY A 236 11.16 1.88 2.04
N GLY A 237 10.33 2.86 2.37
CA GLY A 237 10.63 4.29 2.25
C GLY A 237 11.75 4.84 3.16
N GLU A 238 12.28 4.07 4.10
CA GLU A 238 13.37 4.44 5.00
C GLU A 238 14.69 3.79 4.63
N ASP A 239 14.71 2.97 3.58
CA ASP A 239 15.90 2.27 3.09
C ASP A 239 16.80 3.22 2.27
N PRO A 240 18.14 3.11 2.34
CA PRO A 240 19.04 3.96 1.60
C PRO A 240 19.20 3.59 0.12
N ALA A 241 18.33 2.77 -0.46
CA ALA A 241 18.40 2.28 -1.85
C ALA A 241 18.49 3.42 -2.89
N PHE A 242 17.97 4.60 -2.57
CA PHE A 242 18.11 5.79 -3.41
C PHE A 242 19.56 6.05 -3.86
N LEU A 243 20.52 5.90 -2.95
CA LEU A 243 21.94 6.16 -3.24
C LEU A 243 22.59 5.11 -4.15
N PHE A 244 22.00 3.91 -4.27
CA PHE A 244 22.54 2.86 -5.14
C PHE A 244 22.54 3.28 -6.61
N ALA A 245 21.63 4.15 -7.02
CA ALA A 245 21.52 4.62 -8.40
C ALA A 245 22.72 5.48 -8.84
N SER A 246 23.51 6.04 -7.92
CA SER A 246 24.77 6.73 -8.22
C SER A 246 25.88 5.78 -8.73
N PHE A 247 25.69 4.47 -8.59
CA PHE A 247 26.67 3.44 -8.96
C PHE A 247 26.26 2.59 -10.16
N GLY A 248 25.09 2.88 -10.78
CA GLY A 248 24.64 2.12 -11.95
C GLY A 248 23.14 2.15 -12.14
N LEU A 249 22.51 0.97 -12.31
CA LEU A 249 21.06 0.84 -12.49
C LEU A 249 20.26 1.30 -11.27
N GLY A 250 20.91 1.27 -10.09
CA GLY A 250 20.25 1.49 -8.81
C GLY A 250 19.60 0.21 -8.27
N ASP A 251 18.80 0.38 -7.26
CA ASP A 251 18.08 -0.70 -6.58
C ASP A 251 16.69 -0.21 -6.14
N ASN A 252 15.78 -1.14 -5.95
CA ASN A 252 14.46 -0.90 -5.39
C ASN A 252 14.06 -2.05 -4.46
N TRP A 253 12.90 -1.94 -3.82
CA TRP A 253 12.47 -2.87 -2.77
C TRP A 253 12.33 -4.35 -3.20
N ASP A 254 12.15 -4.63 -4.50
CA ASP A 254 12.04 -5.99 -5.04
C ASP A 254 13.25 -6.41 -5.88
N HIS A 255 14.33 -5.63 -5.82
CA HIS A 255 15.58 -5.86 -6.57
C HIS A 255 15.36 -6.09 -8.07
N THR A 256 14.35 -5.45 -8.66
CA THR A 256 13.97 -5.66 -10.05
C THR A 256 13.90 -4.35 -10.80
N VAL A 257 14.63 -4.26 -11.88
CA VAL A 257 14.49 -3.18 -12.88
C VAL A 257 14.26 -3.78 -14.26
N VAL A 258 13.72 -2.99 -15.19
CA VAL A 258 13.58 -3.39 -16.59
C VAL A 258 14.45 -2.48 -17.43
N SER A 259 15.33 -3.07 -18.25
CA SER A 259 16.15 -2.34 -19.19
C SER A 259 15.31 -1.65 -20.28
N ASN A 260 15.91 -0.71 -21.00
CA ASN A 260 15.22 -0.07 -22.13
C ASN A 260 14.92 -1.03 -23.28
N ASP A 261 15.62 -2.17 -23.34
CA ASP A 261 15.38 -3.25 -24.31
C ASP A 261 14.33 -4.27 -23.80
N GLY A 262 13.79 -4.08 -22.58
CA GLY A 262 12.75 -4.92 -21.99
C GLY A 262 13.28 -6.17 -21.27
N GLU A 263 14.56 -6.20 -20.92
CA GLU A 263 15.15 -7.26 -20.11
C GLU A 263 14.90 -7.02 -18.62
N VAL A 264 14.40 -8.02 -17.92
CA VAL A 264 14.20 -8.01 -16.47
C VAL A 264 15.53 -8.33 -15.78
N ILE A 265 16.03 -7.40 -14.97
CA ILE A 265 17.33 -7.48 -14.32
C ILE A 265 17.14 -7.57 -12.80
N PHE A 266 17.89 -8.48 -12.17
CA PHE A 266 17.99 -8.57 -10.71
C PHE A 266 19.15 -7.70 -10.23
N THR A 267 18.83 -6.51 -9.71
CA THR A 267 19.81 -5.47 -9.37
C THR A 267 20.84 -5.92 -8.34
N ALA A 268 20.45 -6.78 -7.40
CA ALA A 268 21.34 -7.30 -6.37
C ALA A 268 22.46 -8.25 -6.91
N ALA A 269 22.42 -8.61 -8.19
CA ALA A 269 23.50 -9.35 -8.86
C ALA A 269 24.43 -8.46 -9.72
N GLU A 270 24.14 -7.15 -9.80
CA GLU A 270 24.85 -6.22 -10.67
C GLU A 270 26.09 -5.62 -10.01
N GLU A 271 27.11 -5.28 -10.83
CA GLU A 271 28.35 -4.67 -10.33
C GLU A 271 28.07 -3.30 -9.66
N GLY A 272 27.09 -2.54 -10.15
CA GLY A 272 26.69 -1.27 -9.52
C GLY A 272 26.17 -1.45 -8.10
N TYR A 273 25.45 -2.52 -7.82
CA TYR A 273 25.01 -2.87 -6.47
C TYR A 273 26.21 -3.17 -5.54
N LYS A 274 27.21 -3.92 -6.04
CA LYS A 274 28.45 -4.20 -5.32
C LYS A 274 29.20 -2.91 -4.98
N GLU A 275 29.36 -2.01 -5.94
CA GLU A 275 30.06 -0.75 -5.72
C GLU A 275 29.32 0.17 -4.73
N ALA A 276 27.99 0.19 -4.78
CA ALA A 276 27.20 0.90 -3.78
C ALA A 276 27.43 0.35 -2.36
N LEU A 277 27.47 -0.96 -2.18
CA LEU A 277 27.73 -1.58 -0.88
C LEU A 277 29.15 -1.30 -0.36
N LYS A 278 30.13 -1.20 -1.24
CA LYS A 278 31.49 -0.76 -0.87
C LYS A 278 31.49 0.66 -0.34
N PHE A 279 30.77 1.57 -1.01
CA PHE A 279 30.62 2.94 -0.56
C PHE A 279 29.95 3.01 0.84
N PHE A 280 28.86 2.27 1.06
CA PHE A 280 28.24 2.20 2.38
C PHE A 280 29.16 1.62 3.45
N ASN A 281 29.96 0.61 3.11
CA ASN A 281 30.95 0.08 4.05
C ASN A 281 32.03 1.13 4.39
N GLU A 282 32.51 1.90 3.42
CA GLU A 282 33.42 3.02 3.67
C GLU A 282 32.81 4.04 4.63
N LEU A 283 31.55 4.45 4.41
CA LEU A 283 30.85 5.36 5.32
C LEU A 283 30.71 4.76 6.72
N ASN A 284 30.47 3.46 6.82
CA ASN A 284 30.36 2.75 8.11
C ASN A 284 31.72 2.71 8.85
N GLU A 285 32.82 2.41 8.15
CA GLU A 285 34.17 2.41 8.74
C GLU A 285 34.59 3.79 9.25
N LEU A 286 34.17 4.85 8.57
CA LEU A 286 34.36 6.23 9.01
C LEU A 286 33.43 6.60 10.18
N GLY A 287 32.49 5.72 10.56
CA GLY A 287 31.50 5.93 11.60
C GLY A 287 30.50 7.04 11.25
N LEU A 288 30.14 7.16 9.98
CA LEU A 288 29.19 8.15 9.48
C LEU A 288 27.75 7.62 9.45
N ILE A 289 27.57 6.29 9.58
CA ILE A 289 26.26 5.65 9.64
C ILE A 289 25.83 5.48 11.11
N ASP A 290 24.57 5.74 11.38
CA ASP A 290 23.93 5.44 12.66
C ASP A 290 24.18 3.98 13.05
N VAL A 291 24.75 3.74 14.21
CA VAL A 291 25.06 2.39 14.69
C VAL A 291 23.82 1.50 14.85
N GLU A 292 22.64 2.11 14.98
CA GLU A 292 21.37 1.40 15.10
C GLU A 292 20.66 1.22 13.74
N ALA A 293 21.16 1.77 12.62
CA ALA A 293 20.53 1.72 11.30
C ALA A 293 20.19 0.30 10.81
N TYR A 294 20.93 -0.69 11.27
CA TYR A 294 20.78 -2.09 10.92
C TYR A 294 19.77 -2.87 11.77
N GLU A 295 19.32 -2.31 12.91
CA GLU A 295 18.48 -3.00 13.89
C GLU A 295 17.34 -2.15 14.43
N GLN A 296 17.32 -0.83 14.14
CA GLN A 296 16.28 0.07 14.65
C GLN A 296 14.95 -0.16 13.97
N ASP A 297 13.87 0.06 14.73
CA ASP A 297 12.51 0.11 14.23
C ASP A 297 12.08 1.55 13.89
N TRP A 298 10.89 1.67 13.29
CA TRP A 298 10.24 2.93 12.96
C TRP A 298 10.12 3.88 14.16
N ASN A 299 9.75 3.39 15.33
CA ASN A 299 9.53 4.25 16.51
C ASN A 299 10.83 4.91 16.99
N LYS A 300 11.93 4.14 16.99
CA LYS A 300 13.27 4.67 17.30
C LYS A 300 13.72 5.70 16.26
N TYR A 301 13.51 5.36 14.99
CA TYR A 301 13.87 6.23 13.88
C TYR A 301 13.16 7.58 13.96
N VAL A 302 11.85 7.57 14.15
CA VAL A 302 11.04 8.79 14.34
C VAL A 302 11.47 9.57 15.59
N ALA A 303 11.76 8.90 16.72
CA ALA A 303 12.16 9.59 17.94
C ALA A 303 13.44 10.39 17.75
N LYS A 304 14.48 9.82 17.13
CA LYS A 304 15.74 10.53 16.81
C LYS A 304 15.51 11.70 15.83
N GLY A 305 14.64 11.52 14.84
CA GLY A 305 14.30 12.57 13.88
C GLY A 305 13.59 13.76 14.51
N LYS A 306 12.66 13.51 15.43
CA LYS A 306 11.98 14.58 16.19
C LYS A 306 12.94 15.42 17.04
N ASP A 307 14.05 14.83 17.47
CA ASP A 307 15.12 15.54 18.17
C ASP A 307 16.11 16.24 17.22
N SER A 308 15.82 16.23 15.90
CA SER A 308 16.65 16.84 14.82
C SER A 308 18.10 16.36 14.79
N LYS A 309 18.35 15.10 15.15
CA LYS A 309 19.71 14.53 15.26
C LYS A 309 20.30 14.06 13.93
N TYR A 310 19.54 14.06 12.85
CA TYR A 310 19.99 13.54 11.56
C TYR A 310 20.64 14.61 10.68
N GLY A 311 21.78 14.26 10.08
CA GLY A 311 22.38 15.00 8.96
C GLY A 311 21.69 14.67 7.65
N LEU A 312 21.59 13.36 7.33
CA LEU A 312 20.90 12.81 6.17
C LEU A 312 20.05 11.62 6.61
N TYR A 313 18.82 11.55 6.14
CA TYR A 313 17.93 10.40 6.36
C TYR A 313 17.00 10.19 5.17
N PHE A 314 16.26 9.05 5.14
CA PHE A 314 15.36 8.66 4.06
C PHE A 314 13.96 8.47 4.59
N THR A 315 12.97 8.97 3.90
CA THR A 315 11.56 8.69 4.13
C THR A 315 10.71 9.18 2.96
N TRP A 316 9.48 8.74 2.89
CA TRP A 316 8.50 9.22 1.92
C TRP A 316 8.28 10.74 2.00
N ASP A 317 8.08 11.27 3.19
CA ASP A 317 7.81 12.67 3.49
C ASP A 317 8.47 13.06 4.82
N LYS A 318 9.24 14.16 4.83
CA LYS A 318 9.91 14.64 6.05
C LYS A 318 8.94 14.92 7.20
N GLY A 319 7.68 15.23 6.91
CA GLY A 319 6.63 15.42 7.90
C GLY A 319 6.42 14.23 8.83
N ASN A 320 6.74 13.02 8.35
CA ASN A 320 6.64 11.80 9.14
C ASN A 320 7.73 11.68 10.23
N ILE A 321 8.88 12.31 10.02
CA ILE A 321 10.08 12.14 10.86
C ILE A 321 10.42 13.43 11.60
N THR A 322 10.77 14.48 10.86
CA THR A 322 11.32 15.73 11.42
C THR A 322 10.31 16.87 11.48
N GLY A 323 9.15 16.70 10.84
CA GLY A 323 8.13 17.72 10.69
C GLY A 323 8.31 18.58 9.43
N MET A 324 7.25 19.29 9.05
CA MET A 324 7.19 20.17 7.87
C MET A 324 7.87 21.53 8.17
N ASN A 325 9.15 21.53 8.48
CA ASN A 325 9.96 22.72 8.73
C ASN A 325 11.02 22.91 7.63
N ASP A 326 11.74 24.04 7.66
CA ASP A 326 12.76 24.39 6.67
C ASP A 326 14.16 23.87 7.05
N THR A 327 14.30 23.10 8.13
CA THR A 327 15.59 22.55 8.59
C THR A 327 16.12 21.49 7.62
N TYR A 328 15.22 20.77 6.95
CA TYR A 328 15.56 19.71 5.99
C TYR A 328 15.02 20.01 4.60
N ASP A 329 15.85 19.75 3.60
CA ASP A 329 15.44 19.79 2.20
C ASP A 329 15.87 18.50 1.48
N VAL A 330 15.30 18.28 0.30
CA VAL A 330 15.61 17.13 -0.52
C VAL A 330 17.00 17.25 -1.13
N MET A 331 17.86 16.25 -0.91
CA MET A 331 19.14 16.15 -1.57
C MET A 331 18.95 15.73 -3.04
N PRO A 332 19.60 16.38 -4.01
CA PRO A 332 19.51 15.97 -5.41
C PRO A 332 20.16 14.60 -5.65
N PRO A 333 19.82 13.92 -6.77
CA PRO A 333 20.55 12.73 -7.19
C PRO A 333 22.04 13.03 -7.38
N LEU A 334 22.87 12.16 -6.85
CA LEU A 334 24.32 12.37 -6.85
C LEU A 334 24.97 11.78 -8.10
N GLU A 335 25.99 12.48 -8.60
CA GLU A 335 26.91 11.94 -9.57
C GLU A 335 27.84 10.93 -8.90
N GLY A 336 27.85 9.71 -9.44
CA GLY A 336 28.70 8.64 -8.95
C GLY A 336 30.09 8.63 -9.61
N PRO A 337 30.93 7.63 -9.29
CA PRO A 337 32.30 7.51 -9.82
C PRO A 337 32.37 7.41 -11.35
N SER A 338 31.30 7.00 -12.02
CA SER A 338 31.21 6.94 -13.49
C SER A 338 30.99 8.32 -14.15
N GLY A 339 30.74 9.38 -13.38
CA GLY A 339 30.35 10.69 -13.88
C GLY A 339 28.86 10.77 -14.29
N GLU A 340 28.05 9.78 -13.94
CA GLU A 340 26.63 9.73 -14.26
C GLU A 340 25.75 9.90 -13.04
N ARG A 341 24.60 10.56 -13.24
CA ARG A 341 23.50 10.66 -12.27
C ARG A 341 22.36 9.80 -12.73
N ASN A 342 21.82 9.01 -11.83
CA ASN A 342 20.66 8.20 -12.09
C ASN A 342 19.72 8.19 -10.87
N VAL A 343 18.45 7.93 -11.12
CA VAL A 343 17.43 7.64 -10.09
C VAL A 343 16.77 6.33 -10.48
N ALA A 344 16.83 5.36 -9.59
CA ALA A 344 16.09 4.11 -9.74
C ALA A 344 14.60 4.36 -9.51
N GLN A 345 13.78 3.94 -10.46
CA GLN A 345 12.34 3.98 -10.26
C GLN A 345 11.84 2.71 -9.55
N THR A 346 10.78 2.86 -8.79
CA THR A 346 10.07 1.73 -8.19
C THR A 346 9.15 1.07 -9.21
N ASN A 347 8.67 -0.12 -8.86
CA ASN A 347 7.63 -0.84 -9.61
C ASN A 347 6.22 -0.61 -9.04
N GLY A 348 6.05 0.40 -8.17
CA GLY A 348 4.76 0.81 -7.62
C GLY A 348 3.85 1.40 -8.70
N PHE A 349 2.60 0.95 -8.75
CA PHE A 349 1.67 1.31 -9.83
C PHE A 349 0.30 1.83 -9.35
N GLY A 350 0.05 1.89 -8.05
CA GLY A 350 -1.26 2.32 -7.55
C GLY A 350 -2.40 1.36 -7.88
N LEU A 351 -2.11 0.06 -7.98
CA LEU A 351 -3.07 -1.00 -8.19
C LEU A 351 -2.97 -2.05 -7.07
N ASP A 352 -4.09 -2.33 -6.42
CA ASP A 352 -4.26 -3.51 -5.57
C ASP A 352 -5.49 -4.29 -6.06
N ARG A 353 -5.26 -5.40 -6.75
CA ARG A 353 -6.33 -6.21 -7.32
C ARG A 353 -7.04 -7.09 -6.29
N GLY A 354 -6.41 -7.37 -5.17
CA GLY A 354 -6.95 -8.23 -4.10
C GLY A 354 -7.92 -7.55 -3.14
N ARG A 355 -8.57 -6.45 -3.54
CA ARG A 355 -9.27 -5.55 -2.63
C ARG A 355 -10.68 -6.01 -2.25
N MET A 356 -11.47 -6.53 -3.19
CA MET A 356 -12.79 -7.06 -2.88
C MET A 356 -13.14 -8.26 -3.76
N VAL A 357 -13.80 -9.27 -3.18
CA VAL A 357 -14.26 -10.47 -3.89
C VAL A 357 -15.72 -10.79 -3.53
N ILE A 358 -16.41 -11.44 -4.46
CA ILE A 358 -17.73 -12.05 -4.22
C ILE A 358 -17.52 -13.55 -4.01
N THR A 359 -18.16 -14.10 -2.98
CA THR A 359 -18.07 -15.52 -2.69
C THR A 359 -19.18 -16.32 -3.38
N SER A 360 -18.98 -17.63 -3.52
CA SER A 360 -19.99 -18.53 -4.10
C SER A 360 -21.25 -18.71 -3.23
N SER A 361 -21.25 -18.22 -2.00
CA SER A 361 -22.44 -18.23 -1.13
C SER A 361 -23.44 -17.12 -1.44
N ASN A 362 -23.03 -16.09 -2.18
CA ASN A 362 -23.88 -14.96 -2.54
C ASN A 362 -25.05 -15.40 -3.43
N LYS A 363 -26.28 -15.05 -3.03
CA LYS A 363 -27.52 -15.37 -3.75
C LYS A 363 -28.09 -14.17 -4.52
N ASN A 364 -27.58 -12.97 -4.28
CA ASN A 364 -28.06 -11.70 -4.85
C ASN A 364 -26.96 -11.01 -5.66
N LEU A 365 -26.42 -11.69 -6.68
CA LEU A 365 -25.25 -11.23 -7.46
C LEU A 365 -25.49 -9.87 -8.12
N GLU A 366 -26.65 -9.65 -8.76
CA GLU A 366 -27.00 -8.36 -9.37
C GLU A 366 -26.99 -7.22 -8.33
N LEU A 367 -27.68 -7.44 -7.18
CA LEU A 367 -27.72 -6.45 -6.10
C LEU A 367 -26.31 -6.13 -5.58
N THR A 368 -25.52 -7.17 -5.34
CA THR A 368 -24.15 -7.00 -4.82
C THR A 368 -23.27 -6.27 -5.82
N ALA A 369 -23.33 -6.63 -7.10
CA ALA A 369 -22.56 -5.95 -8.16
C ALA A 369 -22.95 -4.47 -8.28
N LYS A 370 -24.25 -4.14 -8.30
CA LYS A 370 -24.74 -2.75 -8.34
C LYS A 370 -24.37 -1.96 -7.10
N TRP A 371 -24.34 -2.59 -5.93
CA TRP A 371 -23.86 -1.94 -4.71
C TRP A 371 -22.35 -1.65 -4.77
N ILE A 372 -21.55 -2.62 -5.24
CA ILE A 372 -20.11 -2.43 -5.43
C ILE A 372 -19.84 -1.34 -6.46
N ASP A 373 -20.65 -1.24 -7.51
CA ASP A 373 -20.51 -0.21 -8.55
C ASP A 373 -20.65 1.22 -8.00
N GLN A 374 -21.44 1.42 -6.92
CA GLN A 374 -21.49 2.73 -6.25
C GLN A 374 -20.14 3.16 -5.68
N LEU A 375 -19.28 2.20 -5.32
CA LEU A 375 -17.93 2.49 -4.80
C LEU A 375 -16.99 3.05 -5.89
N TYR A 376 -17.32 2.81 -7.16
CA TYR A 376 -16.58 3.31 -8.33
C TYR A 376 -17.14 4.62 -8.91
N GLU A 377 -18.23 5.16 -8.34
CA GLU A 377 -18.66 6.52 -8.69
C GLU A 377 -17.55 7.49 -8.28
N PRO A 378 -17.14 8.46 -9.15
CA PRO A 378 -15.95 9.27 -8.93
C PRO A 378 -15.86 9.97 -7.56
N LEU A 379 -16.94 10.67 -7.12
CA LEU A 379 -16.95 11.34 -5.82
C LEU A 379 -16.96 10.34 -4.65
N GLN A 380 -17.57 9.19 -4.84
CA GLN A 380 -17.57 8.11 -3.86
C GLN A 380 -16.18 7.46 -3.77
N SER A 381 -15.52 7.19 -4.92
CA SER A 381 -14.16 6.65 -4.97
C SER A 381 -13.16 7.54 -4.23
N VAL A 382 -13.25 8.85 -4.43
CA VAL A 382 -12.41 9.82 -3.72
C VAL A 382 -12.63 9.73 -2.20
N GLN A 383 -13.88 9.66 -1.75
CA GLN A 383 -14.19 9.48 -0.32
C GLN A 383 -13.75 8.13 0.23
N ASN A 384 -13.86 7.06 -0.56
CA ASN A 384 -13.41 5.73 -0.17
C ASN A 384 -11.90 5.72 0.14
N ASN A 385 -11.11 6.47 -0.62
CA ASN A 385 -9.67 6.54 -0.41
C ASN A 385 -9.28 7.47 0.74
N TRP A 386 -9.77 8.70 0.69
CA TRP A 386 -9.25 9.77 1.54
C TRP A 386 -10.08 10.00 2.81
N GLY A 387 -11.36 9.71 2.81
CA GLY A 387 -12.29 10.01 3.90
C GLY A 387 -13.44 10.90 3.43
N THR A 388 -14.32 11.30 4.33
CA THR A 388 -15.59 11.96 4.00
C THR A 388 -15.62 13.46 4.30
N TYR A 389 -16.74 14.10 3.96
CA TYR A 389 -17.08 15.49 4.24
C TYR A 389 -18.40 15.59 5.01
N GLY A 390 -18.62 16.71 5.74
CA GLY A 390 -19.85 16.98 6.44
C GLY A 390 -20.14 16.03 7.61
N ASP A 391 -19.13 15.36 8.13
CA ASP A 391 -19.22 14.58 9.36
C ASP A 391 -19.18 15.54 10.56
N THR A 392 -20.15 15.40 11.48
CA THR A 392 -20.23 16.22 12.69
C THR A 392 -19.55 15.58 13.91
N LYS A 393 -19.08 14.34 13.77
CA LYS A 393 -18.45 13.55 14.84
C LYS A 393 -16.96 13.35 14.63
N GLN A 394 -16.50 13.42 13.38
CA GLN A 394 -15.12 13.19 12.99
C GLN A 394 -14.56 14.42 12.26
N GLN A 395 -13.25 14.55 12.23
CA GLN A 395 -12.60 15.55 11.40
C GLN A 395 -12.81 15.21 9.93
N ASN A 396 -13.21 16.22 9.15
CA ASN A 396 -13.43 16.05 7.72
C ASN A 396 -12.11 16.22 6.95
N ILE A 397 -11.93 15.37 5.94
CA ILE A 397 -10.85 15.49 4.96
C ILE A 397 -11.24 16.50 3.88
N PHE A 398 -12.52 16.62 3.59
CA PHE A 398 -13.04 17.45 2.51
C PHE A 398 -14.08 18.45 2.96
N GLU A 399 -14.17 19.54 2.22
CA GLU A 399 -15.40 20.28 2.00
C GLU A 399 -15.96 19.96 0.60
N PHE A 400 -17.27 19.96 0.45
CA PHE A 400 -17.92 19.79 -0.85
C PHE A 400 -18.32 21.15 -1.42
N ASP A 401 -17.71 21.51 -2.55
CA ASP A 401 -18.09 22.70 -3.32
C ASP A 401 -19.27 22.38 -4.25
N GLU A 402 -20.48 22.70 -3.81
CA GLU A 402 -21.71 22.45 -4.56
C GLU A 402 -21.73 23.10 -5.96
N LYS A 403 -21.03 24.23 -6.14
CA LYS A 403 -20.99 24.94 -7.43
C LYS A 403 -20.08 24.25 -8.43
N ALA A 404 -18.96 23.74 -7.95
CA ALA A 404 -18.00 23.03 -8.76
C ALA A 404 -18.34 21.53 -8.89
N GLY A 405 -19.16 20.99 -7.98
CA GLY A 405 -19.41 19.55 -7.90
C GLY A 405 -18.17 18.77 -7.47
N MET A 406 -17.32 19.35 -6.63
CA MET A 406 -15.98 18.85 -6.34
C MET A 406 -15.70 18.79 -4.83
N LEU A 407 -14.95 17.77 -4.41
CA LEU A 407 -14.41 17.61 -3.07
C LEU A 407 -13.06 18.35 -2.98
N LYS A 408 -12.97 19.33 -2.09
CA LYS A 408 -11.73 20.08 -1.83
C LYS A 408 -11.08 19.59 -0.55
N HIS A 409 -9.81 19.19 -0.63
CA HIS A 409 -9.04 18.82 0.56
C HIS A 409 -8.94 19.99 1.52
N LEU A 410 -9.17 19.71 2.80
CA LEU A 410 -9.00 20.65 3.89
C LEU A 410 -7.60 20.52 4.48
N PRO A 411 -7.00 21.62 4.97
CA PRO A 411 -5.83 21.51 5.84
C PRO A 411 -6.18 20.67 7.07
N LEU A 412 -5.33 19.71 7.40
CA LEU A 412 -5.53 18.84 8.55
C LEU A 412 -4.72 19.33 9.74
N GLU A 413 -5.37 19.51 10.88
CA GLU A 413 -4.75 19.98 12.11
C GLU A 413 -4.83 18.91 13.20
N GLY A 414 -3.74 18.76 13.96
CA GLY A 414 -3.70 18.04 15.23
C GLY A 414 -3.69 16.50 15.17
N ALA A 415 -3.92 15.89 14.01
CA ALA A 415 -3.80 14.44 13.82
C ALA A 415 -3.10 14.13 12.49
N ALA A 416 -2.42 12.98 12.44
CA ALA A 416 -1.83 12.52 11.20
C ALA A 416 -2.95 12.22 10.16
N PRO A 417 -2.77 12.56 8.87
CA PRO A 417 -3.77 12.28 7.83
C PRO A 417 -4.25 10.84 7.82
N VAL A 418 -3.35 9.88 8.04
CA VAL A 418 -3.67 8.45 8.11
C VAL A 418 -4.67 8.13 9.22
N GLU A 419 -4.59 8.79 10.37
CA GLU A 419 -5.51 8.54 11.49
C GLU A 419 -6.93 8.99 11.18
N ILE A 420 -7.06 10.11 10.47
CA ILE A 420 -8.36 10.65 10.04
C ILE A 420 -8.96 9.74 8.98
N ARG A 421 -8.17 9.34 8.00
CA ARG A 421 -8.56 8.40 6.94
C ARG A 421 -9.13 7.10 7.51
N GLU A 422 -8.42 6.45 8.41
CA GLU A 422 -8.84 5.17 9.02
C GLU A 422 -10.20 5.26 9.73
N LYS A 423 -10.53 6.42 10.28
CA LYS A 423 -11.82 6.66 10.96
C LYS A 423 -12.99 6.91 10.02
N THR A 424 -12.74 7.37 8.78
CA THR A 424 -13.79 7.93 7.92
C THR A 424 -13.90 7.28 6.55
N ASN A 425 -12.84 6.63 6.03
CA ASN A 425 -12.82 6.02 4.70
C ASN A 425 -13.37 4.58 4.67
N ILE A 426 -13.48 4.02 3.45
CA ILE A 426 -13.86 2.61 3.20
C ILE A 426 -12.64 1.73 2.94
N ALA A 427 -11.51 2.28 2.50
CA ALA A 427 -10.30 1.59 2.07
C ALA A 427 -10.48 0.73 0.78
N GLY A 428 -11.46 1.03 -0.05
CA GLY A 428 -11.71 0.40 -1.35
C GLY A 428 -12.71 -0.76 -1.32
N PRO A 429 -13.13 -1.30 -2.50
CA PRO A 429 -12.59 -0.97 -3.83
C PRO A 429 -12.90 0.47 -4.25
N LEU A 430 -12.14 0.98 -5.20
CA LEU A 430 -12.29 2.33 -5.74
C LEU A 430 -11.45 2.50 -7.03
N ALA A 431 -11.72 3.57 -7.78
CA ALA A 431 -10.85 4.03 -8.84
C ALA A 431 -10.75 5.55 -8.83
N ILE A 432 -9.53 6.07 -8.73
CA ILE A 432 -9.22 7.49 -8.86
C ILE A 432 -8.18 7.60 -9.97
N LEU A 433 -8.60 8.05 -11.15
CA LEU A 433 -7.70 8.32 -12.27
C LEU A 433 -7.06 9.70 -12.12
N ASP A 434 -5.86 9.91 -12.69
CA ASP A 434 -5.16 11.21 -12.57
C ASP A 434 -6.01 12.37 -13.09
N GLU A 435 -6.83 12.14 -14.09
CA GLU A 435 -7.78 13.13 -14.64
C GLU A 435 -8.93 13.52 -13.67
N TYR A 436 -9.14 12.76 -12.59
CA TYR A 436 -10.15 13.12 -11.58
C TYR A 436 -9.70 14.31 -10.72
N TYR A 437 -8.39 14.54 -10.62
CA TYR A 437 -7.86 15.70 -9.91
C TYR A 437 -8.08 16.97 -10.71
N GLY A 438 -8.73 17.95 -10.06
CA GLY A 438 -9.19 19.18 -10.70
C GLY A 438 -10.60 19.11 -11.29
N VAL A 439 -11.19 17.90 -11.37
CA VAL A 439 -12.59 17.68 -11.81
C VAL A 439 -13.48 17.28 -10.64
N TYR A 440 -13.16 16.18 -9.95
CA TYR A 440 -13.94 15.64 -8.83
C TYR A 440 -13.30 15.95 -7.48
N THR A 441 -11.98 16.15 -7.46
CA THR A 441 -11.24 16.45 -6.23
C THR A 441 -10.02 17.33 -6.50
N THR A 442 -9.52 18.01 -5.47
CA THR A 442 -8.18 18.63 -5.49
C THR A 442 -7.12 17.59 -5.19
N LYS A 443 -5.85 17.85 -5.54
CA LYS A 443 -4.73 17.06 -5.00
C LYS A 443 -4.53 17.43 -3.52
N PRO A 444 -4.24 16.46 -2.63
CA PRO A 444 -3.78 16.75 -1.27
C PRO A 444 -2.52 17.64 -1.32
N GLU A 445 -2.38 18.55 -0.36
CA GLU A 445 -1.29 19.52 -0.36
C GLU A 445 0.10 18.86 -0.29
N ASP A 446 0.24 17.84 0.56
CA ASP A 446 1.43 17.02 0.72
C ASP A 446 1.78 16.24 -0.55
N ALA A 447 0.78 15.66 -1.21
CA ALA A 447 0.97 14.95 -2.46
C ALA A 447 1.35 15.89 -3.62
N ALA A 448 0.72 17.04 -3.72
CA ALA A 448 1.06 18.05 -4.74
C ALA A 448 2.49 18.55 -4.55
N TRP A 449 2.90 18.80 -3.32
CA TRP A 449 4.26 19.20 -2.97
C TRP A 449 5.28 18.10 -3.30
N ARG A 450 4.98 16.83 -2.96
CA ARG A 450 5.86 15.71 -3.31
C ARG A 450 6.00 15.54 -4.83
N LEU A 451 4.92 15.62 -5.59
CA LEU A 451 4.95 15.56 -7.06
C LEU A 451 5.84 16.66 -7.65
N ASP A 452 5.76 17.88 -7.14
CA ASP A 452 6.61 19.01 -7.56
C ASP A 452 8.10 18.71 -7.31
N ILE A 453 8.44 18.14 -6.15
CA ILE A 453 9.82 17.68 -5.84
C ILE A 453 10.27 16.60 -6.82
N LEU A 454 9.44 15.58 -7.04
CA LEU A 454 9.76 14.48 -7.95
C LEU A 454 10.02 15.00 -9.36
N GLU A 455 9.11 15.81 -9.89
CA GLU A 455 9.19 16.36 -11.24
C GLU A 455 10.44 17.24 -11.45
N LYS A 456 10.76 18.08 -10.47
CA LYS A 456 11.92 18.99 -10.57
C LYS A 456 13.24 18.30 -10.34
N ASN A 457 13.33 17.43 -9.34
CA ASN A 457 14.61 16.94 -8.85
C ASN A 457 14.95 15.50 -9.25
N MET A 458 13.94 14.64 -9.48
CA MET A 458 14.16 13.20 -9.67
C MET A 458 13.91 12.75 -11.10
N VAL A 459 12.76 13.10 -11.67
CA VAL A 459 12.33 12.66 -13.01
C VAL A 459 13.37 12.95 -14.10
N PRO A 460 14.06 14.10 -14.13
CA PRO A 460 15.09 14.37 -15.14
C PRO A 460 16.26 13.38 -15.13
N HIS A 461 16.45 12.66 -14.04
CA HIS A 461 17.55 11.72 -13.84
C HIS A 461 17.11 10.24 -13.91
N ILE A 462 15.83 9.95 -14.12
CA ILE A 462 15.34 8.58 -14.34
C ILE A 462 15.71 8.15 -15.76
N LYS A 463 16.73 7.28 -15.88
CA LYS A 463 17.22 6.78 -17.17
C LYS A 463 16.42 5.61 -17.72
N ALA A 464 15.86 4.77 -16.84
CA ALA A 464 15.03 3.66 -17.26
C ALA A 464 13.70 4.15 -17.84
N GLU A 465 13.36 3.75 -19.07
CA GLU A 465 12.09 4.06 -19.70
C GLU A 465 10.98 3.10 -19.25
N ASN A 466 11.36 1.87 -18.91
CA ASN A 466 10.46 0.79 -18.52
C ASN A 466 10.47 0.62 -17.00
N PHE A 467 9.38 0.11 -16.45
CA PHE A 467 9.27 -0.39 -15.08
C PHE A 467 8.63 -1.78 -15.13
N TYR A 468 8.79 -2.56 -14.06
CA TYR A 468 8.17 -3.87 -13.97
C TYR A 468 6.69 -3.70 -13.57
N PRO A 469 5.73 -4.01 -14.47
CA PRO A 469 4.31 -3.79 -14.18
C PRO A 469 3.81 -4.79 -13.13
N PRO A 470 2.63 -4.58 -12.54
CA PRO A 470 1.99 -5.54 -11.65
C PRO A 470 1.51 -6.78 -12.45
N VAL A 471 2.45 -7.67 -12.78
CA VAL A 471 2.19 -8.93 -13.51
C VAL A 471 1.24 -9.83 -12.72
N PHE A 472 0.22 -10.37 -13.38
CA PHE A 472 -0.62 -11.42 -12.82
C PHE A 472 -0.06 -12.79 -13.24
N PHE A 473 0.61 -13.47 -12.32
CA PHE A 473 1.21 -14.78 -12.56
C PHE A 473 0.15 -15.89 -12.53
N SER A 474 0.37 -16.98 -13.25
CA SER A 474 -0.40 -18.20 -13.07
C SER A 474 -0.17 -18.79 -11.67
N LEU A 475 -1.04 -19.71 -11.25
CA LEU A 475 -0.90 -20.35 -9.92
C LEU A 475 0.42 -21.11 -9.79
N GLU A 476 0.82 -21.78 -10.87
CA GLU A 476 2.06 -22.55 -10.97
C GLU A 476 3.29 -21.62 -10.89
N GLU A 477 3.30 -20.54 -11.67
CA GLU A 477 4.36 -19.53 -11.65
C GLU A 477 4.46 -18.83 -10.28
N ALA A 478 3.33 -18.46 -9.70
CA ALA A 478 3.28 -17.81 -8.39
C ALA A 478 3.82 -18.73 -7.27
N ASP A 479 3.46 -20.01 -7.29
CA ASP A 479 3.93 -21.01 -6.32
C ASP A 479 5.43 -21.27 -6.46
N GLU A 480 5.93 -21.42 -7.69
CA GLU A 480 7.36 -21.64 -7.94
C GLU A 480 8.19 -20.40 -7.59
N LYS A 481 7.74 -19.23 -8.03
CA LYS A 481 8.36 -17.94 -7.71
C LYS A 481 8.47 -17.73 -6.19
N ALA A 482 7.37 -17.93 -5.43
CA ALA A 482 7.34 -17.74 -3.99
C ALA A 482 8.30 -18.66 -3.22
N LYS A 483 8.46 -19.92 -3.67
CA LYS A 483 9.42 -20.86 -3.08
C LYS A 483 10.86 -20.40 -3.23
N ILE A 484 11.22 -19.87 -4.39
CA ILE A 484 12.56 -19.33 -4.66
C ILE A 484 12.76 -18.01 -3.92
N GLU A 485 11.83 -17.09 -4.04
CA GLU A 485 11.92 -15.71 -3.59
C GLU A 485 12.16 -15.60 -2.08
N THR A 486 11.53 -16.45 -1.29
CA THR A 486 11.68 -16.43 0.17
C THR A 486 13.15 -16.60 0.60
N ASP A 487 13.83 -17.59 0.07
CA ASP A 487 15.23 -17.86 0.43
C ASP A 487 16.20 -16.90 -0.28
N LEU A 488 15.91 -16.55 -1.53
CA LEU A 488 16.71 -15.64 -2.35
C LEU A 488 16.79 -14.24 -1.72
N ILE A 489 15.65 -13.63 -1.45
CA ILE A 489 15.58 -12.27 -0.88
C ILE A 489 16.12 -12.25 0.57
N ALA A 490 15.81 -13.25 1.37
CA ALA A 490 16.38 -13.35 2.72
C ALA A 490 17.91 -13.44 2.69
N TYR A 491 18.48 -14.14 1.72
CA TYR A 491 19.93 -14.23 1.54
C TYR A 491 20.54 -12.89 1.11
N VAL A 492 19.93 -12.22 0.13
CA VAL A 492 20.35 -10.89 -0.34
C VAL A 492 20.32 -9.88 0.80
N ASN A 493 19.21 -9.77 1.51
CA ASN A 493 19.03 -8.82 2.60
C ASN A 493 20.05 -9.02 3.73
N ARG A 494 20.32 -10.27 4.07
CA ARG A 494 21.35 -10.60 5.06
C ARG A 494 22.73 -10.19 4.58
N LYS A 495 23.11 -10.54 3.34
CA LYS A 495 24.42 -10.19 2.79
C LYS A 495 24.62 -8.69 2.62
N ARG A 496 23.58 -7.97 2.23
CA ARG A 496 23.55 -6.53 2.16
C ARG A 496 23.92 -5.89 3.51
N ALA A 497 23.22 -6.24 4.57
CA ALA A 497 23.49 -5.73 5.92
C ALA A 497 24.91 -6.13 6.42
N GLU A 498 25.33 -7.39 6.17
CA GLU A 498 26.67 -7.87 6.53
C GLU A 498 27.77 -7.06 5.83
N TRP A 499 27.65 -6.79 4.53
CA TRP A 499 28.66 -6.08 3.77
C TRP A 499 28.70 -4.59 4.05
N MET A 500 27.54 -3.96 4.25
CA MET A 500 27.49 -2.57 4.68
C MET A 500 28.17 -2.36 6.04
N SER A 501 28.00 -3.29 6.97
CA SER A 501 28.53 -3.19 8.35
C SER A 501 29.97 -3.71 8.49
N ASN A 502 30.34 -4.80 7.78
CA ASN A 502 31.60 -5.52 8.03
C ASN A 502 32.53 -5.58 6.81
N GLY A 503 32.12 -5.12 5.65
CA GLY A 503 32.89 -5.22 4.40
C GLY A 503 32.98 -6.65 3.84
N LYS A 504 34.11 -6.99 3.19
CA LYS A 504 34.44 -8.28 2.58
C LYS A 504 33.71 -8.61 1.28
N ILE A 505 32.96 -7.70 0.72
CA ILE A 505 32.19 -7.93 -0.50
C ILE A 505 33.08 -8.32 -1.69
N GLU A 506 34.29 -7.74 -1.84
CA GLU A 506 35.23 -8.09 -2.91
C GLU A 506 35.66 -9.56 -2.85
N GLU A 507 35.86 -10.07 -1.64
CA GLU A 507 36.29 -11.45 -1.41
C GLU A 507 35.13 -12.45 -1.62
N GLU A 508 33.93 -12.06 -1.24
CA GLU A 508 32.75 -12.94 -1.18
C GLU A 508 31.85 -12.83 -2.42
N TRP A 509 31.99 -11.80 -3.26
CA TRP A 509 31.07 -11.51 -4.38
C TRP A 509 30.88 -12.69 -5.33
N LYS A 510 31.99 -13.34 -5.72
CA LYS A 510 31.92 -14.48 -6.63
C LYS A 510 31.15 -15.67 -6.05
N ASP A 511 31.31 -15.94 -4.78
CA ASP A 511 30.60 -17.03 -4.12
C ASP A 511 29.14 -16.66 -3.82
N TYR A 512 28.86 -15.39 -3.58
CA TYR A 512 27.51 -14.85 -3.50
C TYR A 512 26.73 -15.06 -4.80
N LEU A 513 27.28 -14.70 -5.96
CA LEU A 513 26.63 -14.92 -7.26
C LEU A 513 26.34 -16.40 -7.51
N LYS A 514 27.25 -17.32 -7.14
CA LYS A 514 26.99 -18.75 -7.22
C LYS A 514 25.87 -19.21 -6.29
N GLU A 515 25.79 -18.60 -5.11
CA GLU A 515 24.73 -18.96 -4.17
C GLU A 515 23.37 -18.43 -4.65
N LEU A 516 23.28 -17.23 -5.26
CA LEU A 516 22.05 -16.78 -5.91
C LEU A 516 21.56 -17.76 -6.98
N GLU A 517 22.49 -18.26 -7.83
CA GLU A 517 22.13 -19.28 -8.82
C GLU A 517 21.67 -20.59 -8.18
N ARG A 518 22.33 -21.03 -7.10
CA ARG A 518 21.92 -22.22 -6.35
C ARG A 518 20.54 -22.08 -5.72
N LEU A 519 20.18 -20.86 -5.29
CA LEU A 519 18.87 -20.52 -4.73
C LEU A 519 17.79 -20.40 -5.82
N GLY A 520 18.18 -20.37 -7.11
CA GLY A 520 17.25 -20.41 -8.22
C GLY A 520 17.05 -19.08 -8.96
N LEU A 521 18.01 -18.15 -8.87
CA LEU A 521 17.91 -16.82 -9.51
C LEU A 521 17.55 -16.91 -10.99
N SER A 522 18.21 -17.76 -11.78
CA SER A 522 17.91 -17.92 -13.21
C SER A 522 16.44 -18.33 -13.47
N THR A 523 15.89 -19.24 -12.66
CA THR A 523 14.48 -19.64 -12.77
C THR A 523 13.54 -18.49 -12.37
N TRP A 524 13.84 -17.78 -11.29
CA TRP A 524 13.07 -16.64 -10.83
C TRP A 524 13.03 -15.52 -11.88
N LEU A 525 14.19 -15.20 -12.49
CA LEU A 525 14.28 -14.22 -13.57
C LEU A 525 13.48 -14.63 -14.80
N GLN A 526 13.52 -15.94 -15.17
CA GLN A 526 12.75 -16.44 -16.31
C GLN A 526 11.25 -16.29 -16.07
N ILE A 527 10.75 -16.63 -14.87
CA ILE A 527 9.33 -16.44 -14.51
C ILE A 527 8.94 -14.96 -14.59
N LYS A 528 9.79 -14.06 -14.06
CA LYS A 528 9.52 -12.63 -14.13
C LYS A 528 9.58 -12.09 -15.55
N GLN A 529 10.50 -12.55 -16.39
CA GLN A 529 10.60 -12.15 -17.80
C GLN A 529 9.39 -12.61 -18.59
N ASP A 530 8.98 -13.88 -18.45
CA ASP A 530 7.83 -14.42 -19.15
C ASP A 530 6.55 -13.68 -18.75
N GLY A 531 6.42 -13.34 -17.47
CA GLY A 531 5.33 -12.52 -16.95
C GLY A 531 5.32 -11.10 -17.52
N TYR A 532 6.48 -10.43 -17.54
CA TYR A 532 6.65 -9.11 -18.12
C TYR A 532 6.27 -9.11 -19.60
N ASP A 533 6.85 -10.02 -20.37
CA ASP A 533 6.60 -10.16 -21.82
C ASP A 533 5.12 -10.36 -22.14
N ARG A 534 4.43 -11.15 -21.34
CA ARG A 534 2.98 -11.40 -21.45
C ARG A 534 2.16 -10.13 -21.20
N THR A 535 2.56 -9.35 -20.20
CA THR A 535 1.81 -8.15 -19.79
C THR A 535 2.00 -6.99 -20.77
N VAL A 536 3.21 -6.77 -21.31
CA VAL A 536 3.48 -5.63 -22.20
C VAL A 536 3.20 -5.92 -23.68
N LYS A 537 3.00 -7.19 -24.09
CA LYS A 537 2.70 -7.58 -25.47
C LYS A 537 1.20 -7.78 -25.73
N GLN A 538 0.37 -7.64 -24.70
CA GLN A 538 -1.10 -7.64 -24.82
C GLN A 538 -1.62 -6.26 -25.18
#